data_6d9b82890e8c9ec6957afacbc02e4214
#
_entry.id   6d9b82890e8c9ec6957afacbc02e4214
#
_cell.length_a   1.000
_cell.length_b   1.000
_cell.length_c   1.000
_cell.angle_alpha   90.00
_cell.angle_beta   90.00
_cell.angle_gamma   90.00
#
_symmetry.space_group_name_H-M   'P 1'
#
loop_
_entity.id
_entity.type
_entity.pdbx_description
1 polymer ?
#
loop_
_entity_poly.entity_id
_entity_poly.type
_entity_poly.pdbx_seq_one_letter_code
_entity_poly.pdbx_strand_id
1 'polypeptide(L)'
;MGKEREMDTNVLKTFIAVCEYSGFSAAAKELGYTQSTVSSQIKQLEKELDVRLFDRYYHKINLTEKGVLVLQQARNILKAQAKMLDSLNSAESIEGEIRLSMSSSVCSRYFKNDFLRFHHQYPEIKVEITENGTEQMFDK
;
A
#
# COMPACT_ATOMS: atom_id res chain seq x y z
N MET A 1 32.06 -10.67 -3.67
CA MET A 1 31.72 -9.33 -3.13
C MET A 1 30.39 -8.90 -3.74
N GLY A 2 29.34 -8.95 -2.95
CA GLY A 2 28.01 -8.51 -3.37
C GLY A 2 28.05 -7.00 -3.63
N LYS A 3 27.69 -6.60 -4.84
CA LYS A 3 27.46 -5.20 -5.19
C LYS A 3 26.37 -4.70 -4.24
N GLU A 4 26.66 -3.72 -3.38
CA GLU A 4 25.64 -3.06 -2.58
C GLU A 4 24.55 -2.57 -3.55
N ARG A 5 23.36 -3.13 -3.40
CA ARG A 5 22.19 -2.75 -4.20
C ARG A 5 21.51 -1.60 -3.48
N GLU A 6 21.89 -0.40 -3.87
CA GLU A 6 21.28 0.82 -3.34
C GLU A 6 20.01 1.10 -4.15
N MET A 7 18.87 0.83 -3.54
CA MET A 7 17.56 0.99 -4.19
C MET A 7 16.85 2.25 -3.69
N ASP A 8 16.59 3.19 -4.61
CA ASP A 8 15.83 4.40 -4.30
C ASP A 8 14.31 4.09 -4.20
N THR A 9 13.70 4.48 -3.08
CA THR A 9 12.25 4.33 -2.88
C THR A 9 11.40 5.09 -3.91
N ASN A 10 11.92 6.14 -4.54
CA ASN A 10 11.22 6.85 -5.62
C ASN A 10 11.04 5.98 -6.86
N VAL A 11 12.00 5.10 -7.15
CA VAL A 11 11.89 4.15 -8.25
C VAL A 11 10.77 3.12 -7.97
N LEU A 12 10.58 2.72 -6.71
CA LEU A 12 9.47 1.87 -6.31
C LEU A 12 8.11 2.55 -6.49
N LYS A 13 8.01 3.85 -6.16
CA LYS A 13 6.79 4.65 -6.41
C LYS A 13 6.46 4.69 -7.90
N THR A 14 7.47 4.91 -8.73
CA THR A 14 7.32 4.91 -10.18
C THR A 14 6.85 3.56 -10.71
N PHE A 15 7.41 2.46 -10.21
CA PHE A 15 6.99 1.11 -10.59
C PHE A 15 5.53 0.83 -10.22
N ILE A 16 5.12 1.18 -8.99
CA ILE A 16 3.74 1.03 -8.55
C ILE A 16 2.80 1.87 -9.42
N ALA A 17 3.15 3.13 -9.71
CA ALA A 17 2.33 4.00 -10.56
C ALA A 17 2.16 3.43 -11.97
N VAL A 18 3.22 2.86 -12.59
CA VAL A 18 3.11 2.20 -13.91
C VAL A 18 2.11 1.04 -13.86
N CYS A 19 2.09 0.28 -12.77
CA CYS A 19 1.13 -0.82 -12.60
C CYS A 19 -0.30 -0.31 -12.39
N GLU A 20 -0.51 0.72 -11.58
CA GLU A 20 -1.83 1.24 -11.21
C GLU A 20 -2.49 1.99 -12.37
N TYR A 21 -1.73 2.79 -13.09
CA TYR A 21 -2.25 3.55 -14.23
C TYR A 21 -2.15 2.77 -15.56
N SER A 22 -1.73 1.51 -15.51
CA SER A 22 -1.63 0.60 -16.66
C SER A 22 -0.88 1.20 -17.84
N GLY A 23 0.12 2.07 -17.60
CA GLY A 23 0.87 2.74 -18.67
C GLY A 23 2.01 3.63 -18.20
N PHE A 24 3.12 3.59 -18.95
CA PHE A 24 4.28 4.47 -18.69
C PHE A 24 3.94 5.95 -18.86
N SER A 25 3.17 6.30 -19.89
CA SER A 25 2.76 7.68 -20.15
C SER A 25 1.75 8.19 -19.12
N ALA A 26 0.81 7.34 -18.69
CA ALA A 26 -0.17 7.67 -17.68
C ALA A 26 0.50 7.86 -16.31
N ALA A 27 1.40 6.96 -15.92
CA ALA A 27 2.19 7.09 -14.72
C ALA A 27 3.08 8.36 -14.73
N ALA A 28 3.69 8.68 -15.88
CA ALA A 28 4.50 9.87 -16.04
C ALA A 28 3.69 11.15 -15.79
N LYS A 29 2.48 11.23 -16.35
CA LYS A 29 1.56 12.35 -16.16
C LYS A 29 1.20 12.51 -14.67
N GLU A 30 0.87 11.42 -14.01
CA GLU A 30 0.49 11.43 -12.59
C GLU A 30 1.63 11.86 -11.68
N LEU A 31 2.85 11.38 -11.96
CA LEU A 31 4.04 11.68 -11.16
C LEU A 31 4.71 13.03 -11.52
N GLY A 32 4.22 13.73 -12.53
CA GLY A 32 4.85 14.96 -13.03
C GLY A 32 6.19 14.71 -13.70
N TYR A 33 6.42 13.52 -14.26
CA TYR A 33 7.65 13.14 -14.98
C TYR A 33 7.41 13.08 -16.49
N THR A 34 8.52 12.97 -17.22
CA THR A 34 8.46 12.58 -18.64
C THR A 34 8.34 11.04 -18.75
N GLN A 35 7.76 10.56 -19.85
CA GLN A 35 7.67 9.12 -20.11
C GLN A 35 9.07 8.46 -20.22
N SER A 36 10.07 9.20 -20.74
CA SER A 36 11.46 8.75 -20.81
C SER A 36 12.08 8.58 -19.42
N THR A 37 11.76 9.48 -18.47
CA THR A 37 12.20 9.37 -17.07
C THR A 37 11.62 8.12 -16.43
N VAL A 38 10.32 7.89 -16.56
CA VAL A 38 9.65 6.69 -16.03
C VAL A 38 10.27 5.42 -16.62
N SER A 39 10.46 5.39 -17.95
CA SER A 39 11.10 4.23 -18.63
C SER A 39 12.53 3.99 -18.13
N SER A 40 13.30 5.05 -17.91
CA SER A 40 14.68 4.94 -17.41
C SER A 40 14.69 4.39 -15.97
N GLN A 41 13.83 4.87 -15.10
CA GLN A 41 13.71 4.40 -13.73
C GLN A 41 13.31 2.92 -13.65
N ILE A 42 12.35 2.49 -14.48
CA ILE A 42 11.97 1.07 -14.54
C ILE A 42 13.12 0.19 -15.04
N LYS A 43 13.84 0.61 -16.08
CA LYS A 43 15.03 -0.11 -16.55
C LYS A 43 16.12 -0.20 -15.50
N GLN A 44 16.31 0.88 -14.71
CA GLN A 44 17.23 0.89 -13.59
C GLN A 44 16.83 -0.13 -12.54
N LEU A 45 15.55 -0.16 -12.14
CA LEU A 45 15.02 -1.11 -11.17
C LEU A 45 15.20 -2.57 -11.63
N GLU A 46 14.86 -2.85 -12.89
CA GLU A 46 15.05 -4.17 -13.48
C GLU A 46 16.53 -4.60 -13.48
N LYS A 47 17.44 -3.66 -13.75
CA LYS A 47 18.89 -3.90 -13.73
C LYS A 47 19.41 -4.14 -12.31
N GLU A 48 18.95 -3.37 -11.33
CA GLU A 48 19.36 -3.51 -9.92
C GLU A 48 18.87 -4.83 -9.33
N LEU A 49 17.66 -5.24 -9.66
CA LEU A 49 17.08 -6.50 -9.20
C LEU A 49 17.53 -7.71 -10.03
N ASP A 50 18.13 -7.49 -11.21
CA ASP A 50 18.48 -8.51 -12.19
C ASP A 50 17.29 -9.38 -12.62
N VAL A 51 16.13 -8.72 -12.80
CA VAL A 51 14.89 -9.37 -13.26
C VAL A 51 14.13 -8.45 -14.21
N ARG A 52 13.33 -9.03 -15.08
CA ARG A 52 12.31 -8.28 -15.83
C ARG A 52 11.04 -8.18 -15.01
N LEU A 53 10.48 -6.98 -14.92
CA LEU A 53 9.25 -6.69 -14.20
C LEU A 53 8.04 -6.68 -15.12
N PHE A 54 8.24 -6.32 -16.40
CA PHE A 54 7.18 -6.24 -17.39
C PHE A 54 7.46 -7.13 -18.61
N ASP A 55 6.40 -7.80 -19.08
CA ASP A 55 6.40 -8.48 -20.36
C ASP A 55 6.21 -7.46 -21.49
N ARG A 56 7.01 -7.59 -22.52
CA ARG A 56 6.98 -6.69 -23.70
C ARG A 56 6.12 -7.22 -24.84
N TYR A 57 5.25 -8.19 -24.56
CA TYR A 57 4.37 -8.75 -25.56
C TYR A 57 3.04 -7.99 -25.61
N TYR A 58 2.61 -7.58 -26.84
CA TYR A 58 1.28 -7.04 -27.14
C TYR A 58 0.91 -5.68 -26.55
N HIS A 59 1.65 -4.62 -26.77
CA HIS A 59 1.22 -3.22 -26.47
C HIS A 59 0.46 -3.00 -25.13
N LYS A 60 0.34 -4.03 -24.32
CA LYS A 60 -0.22 -3.99 -22.97
C LYS A 60 0.89 -4.20 -21.96
N ILE A 61 0.82 -3.47 -20.89
CA ILE A 61 1.73 -3.61 -19.76
C ILE A 61 1.23 -4.78 -18.93
N ASN A 62 1.93 -5.91 -19.03
CA ASN A 62 1.69 -7.06 -18.18
C ASN A 62 2.90 -7.24 -17.25
N LEU A 63 2.64 -7.54 -16.01
CA LEU A 63 3.68 -7.91 -15.06
C LEU A 63 4.14 -9.35 -15.33
N THR A 64 5.45 -9.57 -15.20
CA THR A 64 5.98 -10.93 -15.06
C THR A 64 5.65 -11.50 -13.68
N GLU A 65 5.84 -12.80 -13.47
CA GLU A 65 5.72 -13.41 -12.12
C GLU A 65 6.63 -12.70 -11.12
N LYS A 66 7.85 -12.35 -11.51
CA LYS A 66 8.78 -11.58 -10.69
C LYS A 66 8.27 -10.15 -10.45
N GLY A 67 7.66 -9.53 -11.45
CA GLY A 67 7.01 -8.23 -11.35
C GLY A 67 5.90 -8.22 -10.30
N VAL A 68 5.06 -9.25 -10.26
CA VAL A 68 4.00 -9.38 -9.23
C VAL A 68 4.59 -9.47 -7.82
N LEU A 69 5.63 -10.29 -7.64
CA LEU A 69 6.32 -10.40 -6.35
C LEU A 69 6.95 -9.07 -5.92
N VAL A 70 7.63 -8.39 -6.84
CA VAL A 70 8.27 -7.09 -6.56
C VAL A 70 7.21 -6.03 -6.25
N LEU A 71 6.06 -6.02 -6.94
CA LEU A 71 4.97 -5.07 -6.67
C LEU A 71 4.45 -5.21 -5.24
N GLN A 72 4.25 -6.44 -4.78
CA GLN A 72 3.82 -6.69 -3.40
C GLN A 72 4.85 -6.17 -2.38
N GLN A 73 6.13 -6.46 -2.60
CA GLN A 73 7.20 -6.02 -1.69
C GLN A 73 7.40 -4.50 -1.76
N ALA A 74 7.33 -3.89 -2.94
CA ALA A 74 7.42 -2.44 -3.10
C ALA A 74 6.33 -1.71 -2.29
N ARG A 75 5.10 -2.19 -2.34
CA ARG A 75 4.00 -1.66 -1.52
C ARG A 75 4.27 -1.79 -0.02
N ASN A 76 4.81 -2.93 0.43
CA ASN A 76 5.17 -3.15 1.82
C ASN A 76 6.26 -2.18 2.30
N ILE A 77 7.30 -1.96 1.47
CA ILE A 77 8.40 -1.03 1.77
C ILE A 77 7.87 0.40 1.91
N LEU A 78 7.06 0.89 0.95
CA LEU A 78 6.51 2.23 1.02
C LEU A 78 5.53 2.41 2.19
N LYS A 79 4.76 1.37 2.53
CA LYS A 79 3.90 1.38 3.71
C LYS A 79 4.71 1.46 5.01
N ALA A 80 5.82 0.73 5.10
CA ALA A 80 6.72 0.79 6.25
C ALA A 80 7.39 2.18 6.37
N GLN A 81 7.80 2.76 5.24
CA GLN A 81 8.35 4.13 5.19
C GLN A 81 7.32 5.16 5.67
N ALA A 82 6.07 5.10 5.18
CA ALA A 82 5.00 5.99 5.63
C ALA A 82 4.76 5.86 7.13
N LYS A 83 4.66 4.61 7.66
CA LYS A 83 4.49 4.36 9.07
C LYS A 83 5.63 4.93 9.93
N MET A 84 6.87 4.85 9.45
CA MET A 84 8.02 5.45 10.14
C MET A 84 7.89 6.97 10.21
N LEU A 85 7.50 7.63 9.11
CA LEU A 85 7.31 9.08 9.08
C LEU A 85 6.15 9.51 9.98
N ASP A 86 5.03 8.77 9.94
CA ASP A 86 3.87 9.02 10.81
C ASP A 86 4.25 8.89 12.29
N SER A 87 5.07 7.91 12.65
CA SER A 87 5.52 7.73 14.05
C SER A 87 6.41 8.86 14.55
N LEU A 88 7.12 9.55 13.66
CA LEU A 88 7.92 10.74 14.00
C LEU A 88 7.07 12.00 14.12
N ASN A 89 5.98 12.07 13.35
CA ASN A 89 5.04 13.19 13.40
C ASN A 89 4.00 13.07 14.52
N SER A 90 3.80 11.88 15.07
CA SER A 90 2.90 11.60 16.18
C SER A 90 3.53 12.01 17.54
N ALA A 91 4.01 13.24 17.63
CA ALA A 91 4.30 13.86 18.94
C ALA A 91 3.00 14.18 19.72
N GLU A 92 1.84 14.09 19.08
CA GLU A 92 0.52 14.08 19.72
C GLU A 92 -0.01 12.65 19.67
N SER A 93 -0.06 11.99 20.82
CA SER A 93 -0.79 10.72 20.95
C SER A 93 -2.22 10.96 20.49
N ILE A 94 -2.64 10.29 19.42
CA ILE A 94 -4.04 10.35 19.00
C ILE A 94 -4.82 9.59 20.08
N GLU A 95 -5.44 10.35 20.97
CA GLU A 95 -6.30 9.85 22.04
C GLU A 95 -7.75 10.09 21.65
N GLY A 96 -8.62 9.18 22.02
CA GLY A 96 -10.04 9.34 21.74
C GLY A 96 -10.86 8.10 22.03
N GLU A 97 -12.15 8.23 21.81
CA GLU A 97 -13.09 7.12 21.94
C GLU A 97 -13.85 6.94 20.62
N ILE A 98 -13.88 5.71 20.13
CA ILE A 98 -14.66 5.31 18.96
C ILE A 98 -15.73 4.34 19.41
N ARG A 99 -16.99 4.64 19.12
CA ARG A 99 -18.12 3.73 19.36
C ARG A 99 -18.61 3.16 18.05
N LEU A 100 -18.55 1.83 17.94
CA LEU A 100 -18.98 1.10 16.78
C LEU A 100 -20.19 0.23 17.14
N SER A 101 -21.23 0.32 16.30
CA SER A 101 -22.38 -0.57 16.41
C SER A 101 -22.44 -1.44 15.14
N MET A 102 -22.45 -2.75 15.30
CA MET A 102 -22.47 -3.68 14.17
C MET A 102 -23.20 -4.97 14.52
N SER A 103 -23.61 -5.73 13.50
CA SER A 103 -24.20 -7.04 13.70
C SER A 103 -23.14 -8.08 14.07
N SER A 104 -23.53 -9.10 14.86
CA SER A 104 -22.63 -10.19 15.28
C SER A 104 -21.95 -10.91 14.11
N SER A 105 -22.63 -11.03 12.97
CA SER A 105 -22.09 -11.66 11.75
C SER A 105 -20.95 -10.85 11.14
N VAL A 106 -21.04 -9.52 11.15
CA VAL A 106 -19.98 -8.62 10.66
C VAL A 106 -18.80 -8.61 11.63
N CYS A 107 -19.09 -8.53 12.93
CA CYS A 107 -18.07 -8.51 13.97
C CYS A 107 -17.21 -9.79 13.92
N SER A 108 -17.82 -10.96 13.83
CA SER A 108 -17.11 -12.24 13.88
C SER A 108 -16.30 -12.53 12.60
N ARG A 109 -16.76 -12.10 11.44
CA ARG A 109 -16.22 -12.52 10.15
C ARG A 109 -15.15 -11.58 9.58
N TYR A 110 -15.30 -10.28 9.75
CA TYR A 110 -14.45 -9.29 9.07
C TYR A 110 -13.67 -8.39 10.02
N PHE A 111 -14.16 -8.16 11.23
CA PHE A 111 -13.65 -7.09 12.07
C PHE A 111 -12.43 -7.47 12.92
N LYS A 112 -12.28 -8.73 13.32
CA LYS A 112 -11.28 -9.14 14.32
C LYS A 112 -9.84 -8.81 13.93
N ASN A 113 -9.44 -9.09 12.69
CA ASN A 113 -8.07 -8.87 12.25
C ASN A 113 -7.78 -7.38 12.02
N ASP A 114 -8.76 -6.64 11.49
CA ASP A 114 -8.60 -5.22 11.23
C ASP A 114 -8.62 -4.41 12.54
N PHE A 115 -9.42 -4.84 13.51
CA PHE A 115 -9.42 -4.28 14.87
C PHE A 115 -8.07 -4.46 15.57
N LEU A 116 -7.49 -5.65 15.51
CA LEU A 116 -6.16 -5.89 16.11
C LEU A 116 -5.09 -5.00 15.48
N ARG A 117 -5.13 -4.82 14.15
CA ARG A 117 -4.21 -3.92 13.45
C ARG A 117 -4.41 -2.47 13.87
N PHE A 118 -5.66 -2.02 13.96
CA PHE A 118 -6.02 -0.68 14.40
C PHE A 118 -5.54 -0.42 15.82
N HIS A 119 -5.83 -1.31 16.76
CA HIS A 119 -5.41 -1.18 18.15
C HIS A 119 -3.88 -1.20 18.31
N HIS A 120 -3.16 -2.02 17.52
CA HIS A 120 -1.70 -1.97 17.48
C HIS A 120 -1.15 -0.64 16.96
N GLN A 121 -1.86 0.00 16.05
CA GLN A 121 -1.43 1.26 15.45
C GLN A 121 -1.79 2.47 16.33
N TYR A 122 -2.89 2.39 17.07
CA TYR A 122 -3.44 3.46 17.91
C TYR A 122 -3.83 2.92 19.30
N PRO A 123 -2.86 2.60 20.16
CA PRO A 123 -3.12 1.96 21.46
C PRO A 123 -3.88 2.86 22.43
N GLU A 124 -3.79 4.18 22.28
CA GLU A 124 -4.44 5.17 23.14
C GLU A 124 -5.90 5.47 22.73
N ILE A 125 -6.38 4.89 21.62
CA ILE A 125 -7.77 5.02 21.21
C ILE A 125 -8.61 3.92 21.87
N LYS A 126 -9.57 4.34 22.69
CA LYS A 126 -10.57 3.43 23.27
C LYS A 126 -11.61 3.10 22.21
N VAL A 127 -11.83 1.81 21.95
CA VAL A 127 -12.88 1.34 21.04
C VAL A 127 -13.93 0.57 21.80
N GLU A 128 -15.16 1.07 21.78
CA GLU A 128 -16.33 0.40 22.32
C GLU A 128 -17.14 -0.21 21.19
N ILE A 129 -17.38 -1.53 21.26
CA ILE A 129 -18.12 -2.26 20.22
C ILE A 129 -19.44 -2.74 20.82
N THR A 130 -20.54 -2.32 20.22
CA THR A 130 -21.88 -2.78 20.60
C THR A 130 -22.42 -3.70 19.49
N GLU A 131 -22.72 -4.93 19.85
CA GLU A 131 -23.39 -5.86 18.95
C GLU A 131 -24.90 -5.64 19.00
N ASN A 132 -25.48 -5.25 17.88
CA ASN A 132 -26.93 -5.08 17.75
C ASN A 132 -27.49 -6.17 16.84
N GLY A 133 -28.68 -6.69 17.19
CA GLY A 133 -29.45 -7.51 16.28
C GLY A 133 -29.89 -6.72 15.04
N THR A 134 -30.08 -7.40 13.92
CA THR A 134 -30.35 -6.80 12.60
C THR A 134 -31.64 -5.93 12.60
N GLU A 135 -32.56 -6.14 13.53
CA GLU A 135 -33.82 -5.38 13.65
C GLU A 135 -33.62 -3.98 14.22
N GLN A 136 -32.58 -3.72 15.00
CA GLN A 136 -32.35 -2.41 15.62
C GLN A 136 -31.53 -1.43 14.75
N MET A 137 -30.99 -1.86 13.63
CA MET A 137 -30.17 -1.00 12.75
C MET A 137 -30.98 -0.09 11.83
N PHE A 138 -32.30 -0.30 11.70
CA PHE A 138 -33.17 0.41 10.74
C PHE A 138 -34.18 1.36 11.37
N ASP A 139 -34.22 1.47 12.70
CA ASP A 139 -35.18 2.29 13.43
C ASP A 139 -34.63 3.67 13.91
N LYS A 140 -33.85 4.36 13.05
CA LYS A 140 -33.53 5.79 13.27
C LYS A 140 -33.43 6.55 11.97
#